data_cf468bbe9acfe3edae30cbe6b6337380
#
_entry.id   cf468bbe9acfe3edae30cbe6b6337380
#
_cell.length_a   1.000
_cell.length_b   1.000
_cell.length_c   1.000
_cell.angle_alpha   90.00
_cell.angle_beta   90.00
_cell.angle_gamma   90.00
#
_symmetry.space_group_name_H-M   'P 1'
#
loop_
_entity.id
_entity.type
_entity.pdbx_description
1 polymer ?
#
loop_
_entity_poly.entity_id
_entity_poly.type
_entity_poly.pdbx_seq_one_letter_code
_entity_poly.pdbx_strand_id
1 'polypeptide(L)'
;MPTDHSAQLARGRRQRRIDAVPEPLRPAVTGFADSLLRARERARRAGTRPRSDQTIEAALATMRDLGLFLNAERGKNDWATVHVDDVKAFLAALPRARKRRLTVLRQFFRFARTHRTVLVDPTTGLAGKDPKGFRGRTLTLDQQRSVFRRWTTDPAVHPHESLVGILALLHGASSRETRFLRCSDIEHRRQAVWLGNRPNPVPLDPASWAVLTRCLAHRDRQSTANPHVIVTKGTKAGHAQASTAYLSHVLDDCGYSPRMIRSTRLVDLVNTLDPKLVAAAFGLDPQTALIYLADYVDAGRLPNP
;
A
#
# COMPACT_ATOMS: atom_id res chain seq x y z
N MET A 1 -22.36 0.09 0.51
CA MET A 1 -22.25 0.39 1.97
C MET A 1 -21.44 -0.72 2.57
N PRO A 2 -20.42 -0.49 3.44
CA PRO A 2 -19.83 -1.57 4.20
C PRO A 2 -20.94 -2.16 5.07
N THR A 3 -21.05 -3.47 5.06
CA THR A 3 -21.99 -4.19 5.90
C THR A 3 -21.73 -3.79 7.37
N ASP A 4 -22.76 -3.70 8.17
CA ASP A 4 -22.71 -3.35 9.61
C ASP A 4 -21.63 -4.16 10.36
N HIS A 5 -21.45 -5.41 9.98
CA HIS A 5 -20.42 -6.33 10.48
C HIS A 5 -18.97 -5.84 10.25
N SER A 6 -18.64 -5.30 9.05
CA SER A 6 -17.30 -4.77 8.76
C SER A 6 -16.96 -3.53 9.61
N ALA A 7 -17.95 -2.66 9.81
CA ALA A 7 -17.80 -1.47 10.66
C ALA A 7 -17.60 -1.86 12.14
N GLN A 8 -18.34 -2.87 12.61
CA GLN A 8 -18.24 -3.40 13.96
C GLN A 8 -16.87 -4.04 14.22
N LEU A 9 -16.36 -4.86 13.28
CA LEU A 9 -15.01 -5.43 13.38
C LEU A 9 -13.93 -4.35 13.42
N ALA A 10 -14.05 -3.30 12.59
CA ALA A 10 -13.11 -2.19 12.61
C ALA A 10 -13.16 -1.41 13.94
N ARG A 11 -14.34 -1.24 14.52
CA ARG A 11 -14.52 -0.65 15.86
C ARG A 11 -13.82 -1.47 16.93
N GLY A 12 -14.03 -2.79 16.95
CA GLY A 12 -13.38 -3.70 17.89
C GLY A 12 -11.84 -3.68 17.77
N ARG A 13 -11.29 -3.62 16.53
CA ARG A 13 -9.84 -3.52 16.34
C ARG A 13 -9.27 -2.19 16.85
N ARG A 14 -9.96 -1.08 16.66
CA ARG A 14 -9.55 0.24 17.21
C ARG A 14 -9.57 0.23 18.73
N GLN A 15 -10.63 -0.31 19.31
CA GLN A 15 -10.77 -0.37 20.77
C GLN A 15 -9.63 -1.18 21.40
N ARG A 16 -9.33 -2.37 20.90
CA ARG A 16 -8.20 -3.17 21.39
C ARG A 16 -6.85 -2.44 21.33
N ARG A 17 -6.63 -1.58 20.34
CA ARG A 17 -5.40 -0.77 20.25
C ARG A 17 -5.35 0.33 21.31
N ILE A 18 -6.50 0.93 21.61
CA ILE A 18 -6.63 1.96 22.65
C ILE A 18 -6.44 1.33 24.04
N ASP A 19 -7.08 0.19 24.30
CA ASP A 19 -7.01 -0.52 25.56
C ASP A 19 -5.59 -0.99 25.92
N ALA A 20 -4.79 -1.29 24.88
CA ALA A 20 -3.39 -1.67 25.05
C ALA A 20 -2.45 -0.46 25.30
N VAL A 21 -2.94 0.78 25.29
CA VAL A 21 -2.16 1.95 25.73
C VAL A 21 -2.12 1.98 27.26
N PRO A 22 -0.97 2.28 27.90
CA PRO A 22 -0.90 2.45 29.36
C PRO A 22 -1.99 3.38 29.87
N GLU A 23 -2.61 3.03 30.98
CA GLU A 23 -3.82 3.68 31.50
C GLU A 23 -3.71 5.21 31.60
N PRO A 24 -2.65 5.80 32.17
CA PRO A 24 -2.55 7.25 32.28
C PRO A 24 -2.45 7.98 30.94
N LEU A 25 -1.94 7.30 29.91
CA LEU A 25 -1.77 7.86 28.55
C LEU A 25 -3.02 7.65 27.67
N ARG A 26 -3.92 6.76 28.05
CA ARG A 26 -5.08 6.31 27.25
C ARG A 26 -6.09 7.41 26.94
N PRO A 27 -6.47 8.32 27.86
CA PRO A 27 -7.49 9.34 27.57
C PRO A 27 -7.17 10.21 26.38
N ALA A 28 -5.93 10.67 26.23
CA ALA A 28 -5.51 11.49 25.10
C ALA A 28 -5.56 10.72 23.78
N VAL A 29 -5.21 9.43 23.78
CA VAL A 29 -5.26 8.57 22.58
C VAL A 29 -6.71 8.29 22.18
N THR A 30 -7.63 8.12 23.14
CA THR A 30 -9.07 8.00 22.90
C THR A 30 -9.62 9.26 22.24
N GLY A 31 -9.33 10.45 22.80
CA GLY A 31 -9.73 11.71 22.20
C GLY A 31 -9.16 11.93 20.79
N PHE A 32 -7.93 11.50 20.57
CA PHE A 32 -7.32 11.53 19.23
C PHE A 32 -8.04 10.60 18.25
N ALA A 33 -8.39 9.38 18.65
CA ALA A 33 -9.17 8.46 17.84
C ALA A 33 -10.49 9.07 17.40
N ASP A 34 -11.20 9.71 18.32
CA ASP A 34 -12.46 10.42 18.04
C ASP A 34 -12.26 11.58 17.07
N SER A 35 -11.16 12.32 17.20
CA SER A 35 -10.83 13.42 16.29
C SER A 35 -10.60 12.91 14.85
N LEU A 36 -9.94 11.75 14.68
CA LEU A 36 -9.73 11.11 13.39
C LEU A 36 -11.04 10.62 12.75
N LEU A 37 -11.95 10.07 13.57
CA LEU A 37 -13.27 9.62 13.13
C LEU A 37 -14.14 10.81 12.69
N ARG A 38 -14.17 11.89 13.49
CA ARG A 38 -14.85 13.14 13.10
C ARG A 38 -14.28 13.74 11.83
N ALA A 39 -12.95 13.73 11.67
CA ALA A 39 -12.32 14.22 10.43
C ALA A 39 -12.70 13.35 9.22
N ARG A 40 -12.81 12.03 9.37
CA ARG A 40 -13.29 11.12 8.33
C ARG A 40 -14.71 11.44 7.92
N GLU A 41 -15.58 11.67 8.89
CA GLU A 41 -16.98 11.98 8.63
C GLU A 41 -17.14 13.33 7.92
N ARG A 42 -16.39 14.36 8.34
CA ARG A 42 -16.36 15.65 7.63
C ARG A 42 -15.91 15.50 6.18
N ALA A 43 -14.87 14.68 5.93
CA ALA A 43 -14.39 14.40 4.58
C ALA A 43 -15.46 13.71 3.70
N ARG A 44 -16.24 12.77 4.28
CA ARG A 44 -17.38 12.13 3.59
C ARG A 44 -18.43 13.15 3.19
N ARG A 45 -18.85 14.03 4.13
CA ARG A 45 -19.85 15.07 3.86
C ARG A 45 -19.39 16.10 2.84
N ALA A 46 -18.10 16.42 2.85
CA ALA A 46 -17.49 17.35 1.88
C ALA A 46 -17.20 16.70 0.50
N GLY A 47 -17.56 15.43 0.27
CA GLY A 47 -17.27 14.74 -0.98
C GLY A 47 -15.78 14.50 -1.25
N THR A 48 -14.89 14.73 -0.25
CA THR A 48 -13.47 14.48 -0.36
C THR A 48 -13.14 13.05 0.06
N ARG A 49 -11.91 12.59 -0.27
CA ARG A 49 -11.51 11.21 0.03
C ARG A 49 -11.35 10.96 1.54
N PRO A 50 -12.24 10.20 2.20
CA PRO A 50 -12.14 9.92 3.62
C PRO A 50 -11.01 8.94 3.93
N ARG A 51 -10.42 9.05 5.11
CA ARG A 51 -9.43 8.06 5.61
C ARG A 51 -10.06 6.68 5.76
N SER A 52 -9.35 5.65 5.31
CA SER A 52 -9.77 4.26 5.51
C SER A 52 -9.64 3.85 6.99
N ASP A 53 -10.40 2.81 7.40
CA ASP A 53 -10.26 2.22 8.73
C ASP A 53 -8.82 1.75 8.98
N GLN A 54 -8.19 1.14 8.00
CA GLN A 54 -6.79 0.71 8.08
C GLN A 54 -5.83 1.86 8.37
N THR A 55 -6.07 3.06 7.81
CA THR A 55 -5.26 4.25 8.08
C THR A 55 -5.41 4.72 9.52
N ILE A 56 -6.64 4.73 10.05
CA ILE A 56 -6.92 5.11 11.43
C ILE A 56 -6.33 4.07 12.39
N GLU A 57 -6.54 2.79 12.12
CA GLU A 57 -5.99 1.70 12.92
C GLU A 57 -4.46 1.74 12.99
N ALA A 58 -3.80 2.08 11.89
CA ALA A 58 -2.35 2.22 11.85
C ALA A 58 -1.84 3.44 12.62
N ALA A 59 -2.63 4.53 12.68
CA ALA A 59 -2.32 5.66 13.53
C ALA A 59 -2.42 5.28 15.01
N LEU A 60 -3.49 4.59 15.41
CA LEU A 60 -3.66 4.11 16.78
C LEU A 60 -2.60 3.09 17.19
N ALA A 61 -2.18 2.20 16.28
CA ALA A 61 -1.06 1.30 16.54
C ALA A 61 0.24 2.07 16.83
N THR A 62 0.52 3.15 16.09
CA THR A 62 1.68 4.00 16.36
C THR A 62 1.60 4.67 17.74
N MET A 63 0.41 5.12 18.16
CA MET A 63 0.22 5.72 19.48
C MET A 63 0.35 4.70 20.61
N ARG A 64 -0.19 3.49 20.41
CA ARG A 64 0.02 2.37 21.34
C ARG A 64 1.50 2.07 21.52
N ASP A 65 2.23 1.92 20.42
CA ASP A 65 3.65 1.58 20.42
C ASP A 65 4.48 2.68 21.12
N LEU A 66 4.16 3.97 20.88
CA LEU A 66 4.79 5.07 21.59
C LEU A 66 4.44 5.05 23.08
N GLY A 67 3.18 4.85 23.44
CA GLY A 67 2.77 4.79 24.84
C GLY A 67 3.46 3.67 25.62
N LEU A 68 3.58 2.49 25.02
CA LEU A 68 4.31 1.37 25.61
C LEU A 68 5.81 1.68 25.75
N PHE A 69 6.43 2.27 24.72
CA PHE A 69 7.83 2.70 24.75
C PHE A 69 8.09 3.74 25.86
N LEU A 70 7.23 4.75 25.97
CA LEU A 70 7.35 5.79 26.99
C LEU A 70 7.23 5.20 28.41
N ASN A 71 6.30 4.32 28.63
CA ASN A 71 6.10 3.68 29.92
C ASN A 71 7.27 2.73 30.27
N ALA A 72 7.60 1.79 29.38
CA ALA A 72 8.57 0.73 29.65
C ALA A 72 10.03 1.21 29.61
N GLU A 73 10.40 2.06 28.64
CA GLU A 73 11.80 2.43 28.42
C GLU A 73 12.15 3.82 28.92
N ARG A 74 11.15 4.68 29.15
CA ARG A 74 11.36 6.07 29.59
C ARG A 74 10.75 6.38 30.97
N GLY A 75 9.96 5.44 31.55
CA GLY A 75 9.29 5.65 32.81
C GLY A 75 8.27 6.80 32.80
N LYS A 76 7.73 7.15 31.63
CA LYS A 76 6.83 8.30 31.44
C LYS A 76 5.40 7.87 31.29
N ASN A 77 4.53 8.42 32.14
CA ASN A 77 3.11 8.13 32.18
C ASN A 77 2.25 9.39 31.92
N ASP A 78 2.84 10.49 31.49
CA ASP A 78 2.17 11.73 31.15
C ASP A 78 2.69 12.28 29.82
N TRP A 79 1.77 12.62 28.92
CA TRP A 79 2.12 13.21 27.63
C TRP A 79 2.82 14.57 27.76
N ALA A 80 2.56 15.33 28.82
CA ALA A 80 3.17 16.62 29.07
C ALA A 80 4.69 16.51 29.31
N THR A 81 5.17 15.35 29.75
CA THR A 81 6.60 15.10 30.04
C THR A 81 7.38 14.57 28.84
N VAL A 82 6.73 14.39 27.69
CA VAL A 82 7.36 13.85 26.49
C VAL A 82 8.22 14.94 25.80
N HIS A 83 9.49 14.67 25.62
CA HIS A 83 10.45 15.57 24.98
C HIS A 83 10.84 15.07 23.58
N VAL A 84 11.49 15.96 22.82
CA VAL A 84 11.98 15.66 21.47
C VAL A 84 12.90 14.44 21.42
N ASP A 85 13.68 14.19 22.47
CA ASP A 85 14.61 13.05 22.49
C ASP A 85 13.92 11.71 22.70
N ASP A 86 12.77 11.67 23.39
CA ASP A 86 11.94 10.49 23.46
C ASP A 86 11.38 10.12 22.09
N VAL A 87 10.91 11.14 21.35
CA VAL A 87 10.39 10.95 19.99
C VAL A 87 11.51 10.52 19.04
N LYS A 88 12.72 11.11 19.14
CA LYS A 88 13.87 10.67 18.35
C LYS A 88 14.24 9.22 18.61
N ALA A 89 14.33 8.82 19.88
CA ALA A 89 14.65 7.45 20.27
C ALA A 89 13.61 6.45 19.77
N PHE A 90 12.32 6.73 19.96
CA PHE A 90 11.23 5.92 19.42
C PHE A 90 11.29 5.76 17.89
N LEU A 91 11.60 6.84 17.17
CA LEU A 91 11.72 6.80 15.72
C LEU A 91 12.99 6.09 15.24
N ALA A 92 14.06 6.07 16.04
CA ALA A 92 15.33 5.38 15.72
C ALA A 92 15.17 3.86 15.77
N ALA A 93 14.33 3.34 16.66
CA ALA A 93 14.09 1.90 16.80
C ALA A 93 13.53 1.24 15.53
N LEU A 94 12.80 1.98 14.66
CA LEU A 94 12.23 1.47 13.41
C LEU A 94 12.46 2.43 12.22
N PRO A 95 13.65 2.48 11.65
CA PRO A 95 14.02 3.45 10.60
C PRO A 95 13.11 3.39 9.36
N ARG A 96 12.71 2.19 8.94
CA ARG A 96 11.86 1.99 7.75
C ARG A 96 10.43 2.56 7.89
N ALA A 97 9.93 2.69 9.11
CA ALA A 97 8.61 3.25 9.39
C ALA A 97 8.67 4.72 9.84
N ARG A 98 9.86 5.32 9.92
CA ARG A 98 10.12 6.65 10.50
C ARG A 98 9.19 7.73 9.94
N LYS A 99 9.12 7.89 8.61
CA LYS A 99 8.30 8.93 7.95
C LYS A 99 6.82 8.79 8.33
N ARG A 100 6.28 7.58 8.24
CA ARG A 100 4.88 7.29 8.57
C ARG A 100 4.59 7.55 10.06
N ARG A 101 5.45 7.05 10.96
CA ARG A 101 5.32 7.28 12.39
C ARG A 101 5.39 8.76 12.72
N LEU A 102 6.38 9.49 12.22
CA LEU A 102 6.49 10.93 12.43
C LEU A 102 5.26 11.70 11.95
N THR A 103 4.65 11.31 10.84
CA THR A 103 3.40 11.92 10.36
C THR A 103 2.26 11.74 11.37
N VAL A 104 2.13 10.54 11.95
CA VAL A 104 1.11 10.26 12.99
C VAL A 104 1.40 11.04 14.26
N LEU A 105 2.67 11.06 14.71
CA LEU A 105 3.08 11.79 15.91
C LEU A 105 2.80 13.28 15.78
N ARG A 106 3.11 13.89 14.64
CA ARG A 106 2.75 15.29 14.36
C ARG A 106 1.25 15.56 14.43
N GLN A 107 0.44 14.64 13.94
CA GLN A 107 -1.03 14.77 14.03
C GLN A 107 -1.50 14.66 15.48
N PHE A 108 -0.95 13.71 16.23
CA PHE A 108 -1.29 13.52 17.63
C PHE A 108 -0.85 14.71 18.50
N PHE A 109 0.42 15.13 18.43
CA PHE A 109 0.91 16.22 19.27
C PHE A 109 0.27 17.58 18.91
N ARG A 110 -0.07 17.81 17.65
CA ARG A 110 -0.90 18.95 17.27
C ARG A 110 -2.29 18.89 17.92
N PHE A 111 -2.94 17.71 17.90
CA PHE A 111 -4.20 17.47 18.60
C PHE A 111 -4.03 17.68 20.11
N ALA A 112 -3.05 17.08 20.73
CA ALA A 112 -2.78 17.16 22.17
C ALA A 112 -2.50 18.60 22.61
N ARG A 113 -1.77 19.39 21.82
CA ARG A 113 -1.54 20.81 22.07
C ARG A 113 -2.83 21.62 21.96
N THR A 114 -3.67 21.38 20.99
CA THR A 114 -4.98 22.04 20.84
C THR A 114 -5.90 21.77 22.06
N HIS A 115 -5.78 20.57 22.63
CA HIS A 115 -6.55 20.15 23.82
C HIS A 115 -5.80 20.40 25.14
N ARG A 116 -4.68 21.15 25.11
CA ARG A 116 -3.87 21.50 26.29
C ARG A 116 -3.34 20.29 27.08
N THR A 117 -3.26 19.11 26.44
CA THR A 117 -2.63 17.92 27.01
C THR A 117 -1.10 18.04 27.02
N VAL A 118 -0.55 18.79 26.07
CA VAL A 118 0.88 19.16 26.00
C VAL A 118 1.02 20.66 25.75
N LEU A 119 2.02 21.29 26.30
CA LEU A 119 2.32 22.70 26.06
C LEU A 119 3.16 22.90 24.80
N VAL A 120 4.12 22.02 24.60
CA VAL A 120 5.07 22.07 23.47
C VAL A 120 4.91 20.80 22.63
N ASP A 121 4.88 20.96 21.30
CA ASP A 121 4.89 19.83 20.37
C ASP A 121 6.31 19.28 20.21
N PRO A 122 6.62 18.09 20.76
CA PRO A 122 7.97 17.51 20.71
C PRO A 122 8.38 17.05 19.30
N THR A 123 7.49 17.14 18.32
CA THR A 123 7.82 16.81 16.93
C THR A 123 8.26 18.02 16.11
N THR A 124 8.20 19.23 16.70
CA THR A 124 8.64 20.46 16.05
C THR A 124 10.14 20.38 15.72
N GLY A 125 10.50 20.71 14.49
CA GLY A 125 11.90 20.65 14.02
C GLY A 125 12.42 19.25 13.65
N LEU A 126 11.66 18.18 13.90
CA LEU A 126 12.05 16.85 13.42
C LEU A 126 11.82 16.74 11.91
N ALA A 127 12.92 16.73 11.15
CA ALA A 127 12.82 16.44 9.71
C ALA A 127 12.52 14.96 9.47
N GLY A 128 11.47 14.68 8.70
CA GLY A 128 11.38 13.39 8.04
C GLY A 128 12.44 13.40 6.94
N LYS A 129 13.54 12.66 7.07
CA LYS A 129 14.40 12.42 5.92
C LYS A 129 13.56 11.64 4.91
N ASP A 130 13.18 12.29 3.80
CA ASP A 130 12.69 11.57 2.65
C ASP A 130 13.84 10.74 2.09
N PRO A 131 13.69 9.42 1.94
CA PRO A 131 14.63 8.68 1.15
C PRO A 131 14.63 9.31 -0.24
N LYS A 132 15.75 9.89 -0.66
CA LYS A 132 15.94 10.31 -2.04
C LYS A 132 16.05 9.02 -2.85
N GLY A 133 15.17 8.86 -3.84
CA GLY A 133 15.20 7.78 -4.81
C GLY A 133 14.52 6.47 -4.39
N PHE A 134 14.52 5.52 -5.34
CA PHE A 134 13.98 4.17 -5.15
C PHE A 134 15.03 3.27 -4.49
N ARG A 135 14.74 2.77 -3.30
CA ARG A 135 15.61 1.86 -2.54
C ARG A 135 15.05 0.43 -2.47
N GLY A 136 14.14 0.10 -3.36
CA GLY A 136 13.58 -1.24 -3.46
C GLY A 136 14.53 -2.19 -4.20
N ARG A 137 14.25 -3.49 -4.07
CA ARG A 137 14.90 -4.48 -4.93
C ARG A 137 14.16 -4.58 -6.25
N THR A 138 14.90 -4.79 -7.32
CA THR A 138 14.41 -5.14 -8.65
C THR A 138 14.88 -6.55 -9.03
N LEU A 139 14.22 -7.14 -9.99
CA LEU A 139 14.64 -8.40 -10.58
C LEU A 139 15.78 -8.16 -11.58
N THR A 140 16.76 -9.04 -11.59
CA THR A 140 17.74 -9.12 -12.67
C THR A 140 17.06 -9.57 -13.96
N LEU A 141 17.71 -9.39 -15.11
CA LEU A 141 17.17 -9.82 -16.41
C LEU A 141 16.91 -11.34 -16.45
N ASP A 142 17.80 -12.14 -15.86
CA ASP A 142 17.63 -13.59 -15.82
C ASP A 142 16.49 -14.03 -14.90
N GLN A 143 16.31 -13.32 -13.78
CA GLN A 143 15.16 -13.54 -12.90
C GLN A 143 13.85 -13.16 -13.62
N GLN A 144 13.82 -12.06 -14.37
CA GLN A 144 12.66 -11.67 -15.18
C GLN A 144 12.32 -12.73 -16.23
N ARG A 145 13.32 -13.25 -16.94
CA ARG A 145 13.16 -14.33 -17.94
C ARG A 145 12.65 -15.61 -17.29
N SER A 146 13.19 -15.96 -16.12
CA SER A 146 12.78 -17.15 -15.36
C SER A 146 11.33 -17.10 -14.96
N VAL A 147 10.88 -16.01 -14.31
CA VAL A 147 9.47 -15.88 -13.89
C VAL A 147 8.53 -15.72 -15.08
N PHE A 148 8.94 -15.03 -16.15
CA PHE A 148 8.16 -14.96 -17.38
C PHE A 148 7.89 -16.36 -17.96
N ARG A 149 8.94 -17.19 -18.11
CA ARG A 149 8.81 -18.57 -18.58
C ARG A 149 7.90 -19.38 -17.66
N ARG A 150 8.10 -19.31 -16.33
CA ARG A 150 7.26 -19.97 -15.34
C ARG A 150 5.77 -19.67 -15.53
N TRP A 151 5.42 -18.40 -15.71
CA TRP A 151 4.01 -17.99 -15.81
C TRP A 151 3.38 -18.24 -17.18
N THR A 152 4.18 -18.32 -18.23
CA THR A 152 3.66 -18.49 -19.62
C THR A 152 3.66 -19.94 -20.07
N THR A 153 4.60 -20.78 -19.61
CA THR A 153 4.78 -22.14 -20.15
C THR A 153 4.47 -23.25 -19.16
N ASP A 154 4.49 -22.98 -17.84
CA ASP A 154 4.27 -24.02 -16.84
C ASP A 154 2.76 -24.12 -16.49
N PRO A 155 2.09 -25.24 -16.89
CA PRO A 155 0.67 -25.45 -16.60
C PRO A 155 0.39 -25.76 -15.13
N ALA A 156 1.39 -26.18 -14.35
CA ALA A 156 1.25 -26.49 -12.93
C ALA A 156 1.14 -25.21 -12.07
N VAL A 157 1.60 -24.07 -12.58
CA VAL A 157 1.53 -22.81 -11.86
C VAL A 157 0.07 -22.33 -11.76
N HIS A 158 -0.30 -21.94 -10.55
CA HIS A 158 -1.66 -21.47 -10.29
C HIS A 158 -2.02 -20.27 -11.19
N PRO A 159 -3.19 -20.25 -11.87
CA PRO A 159 -3.55 -19.20 -12.80
C PRO A 159 -3.58 -17.79 -12.19
N HIS A 160 -3.90 -17.64 -10.90
CA HIS A 160 -3.83 -16.36 -10.21
C HIS A 160 -2.39 -15.87 -10.02
N GLU A 161 -1.44 -16.78 -9.69
CA GLU A 161 -0.01 -16.44 -9.62
C GLU A 161 0.45 -15.90 -10.97
N SER A 162 0.18 -16.64 -12.04
CA SER A 162 0.57 -16.27 -13.39
C SER A 162 0.00 -14.92 -13.82
N LEU A 163 -1.29 -14.67 -13.56
CA LEU A 163 -1.93 -13.40 -13.93
C LEU A 163 -1.36 -12.23 -13.14
N VAL A 164 -1.24 -12.35 -11.82
CA VAL A 164 -0.67 -11.29 -10.96
C VAL A 164 0.77 -11.00 -11.36
N GLY A 165 1.55 -12.03 -11.60
CA GLY A 165 2.96 -11.94 -11.98
C GLY A 165 3.15 -11.27 -13.34
N ILE A 166 2.46 -11.74 -14.38
CA ILE A 166 2.63 -11.22 -15.74
C ILE A 166 2.14 -9.78 -15.89
N LEU A 167 0.99 -9.44 -15.29
CA LEU A 167 0.49 -8.07 -15.31
C LEU A 167 1.42 -7.11 -14.54
N ALA A 168 2.04 -7.56 -13.46
CA ALA A 168 3.03 -6.74 -12.74
C ALA A 168 4.33 -6.59 -13.52
N LEU A 169 4.82 -7.67 -14.15
CA LEU A 169 6.11 -7.71 -14.86
C LEU A 169 6.07 -6.92 -16.17
N LEU A 170 5.07 -7.14 -17.02
CA LEU A 170 5.02 -6.54 -18.34
C LEU A 170 4.23 -5.23 -18.39
N HIS A 171 3.17 -5.12 -17.61
CA HIS A 171 2.24 -3.98 -17.65
C HIS A 171 2.32 -3.10 -16.39
N GLY A 172 3.26 -3.39 -15.46
CA GLY A 172 3.46 -2.61 -14.23
C GLY A 172 2.21 -2.51 -13.35
N ALA A 173 1.32 -3.49 -13.43
CA ALA A 173 0.09 -3.49 -12.64
C ALA A 173 0.38 -3.61 -11.14
N SER A 174 -0.32 -2.83 -10.35
CA SER A 174 -0.27 -2.97 -8.89
C SER A 174 -1.18 -4.09 -8.43
N SER A 175 -0.89 -4.68 -7.26
CA SER A 175 -1.78 -5.66 -6.63
C SER A 175 -3.19 -5.12 -6.45
N ARG A 176 -3.35 -3.80 -6.28
CA ARG A 176 -4.66 -3.18 -6.18
C ARG A 176 -5.40 -3.22 -7.52
N GLU A 177 -4.75 -2.83 -8.62
CA GLU A 177 -5.35 -2.87 -9.96
C GLU A 177 -5.78 -4.29 -10.31
N THR A 178 -4.88 -5.27 -10.14
CA THR A 178 -5.18 -6.68 -10.44
C THR A 178 -6.28 -7.25 -9.54
N ARG A 179 -6.33 -6.87 -8.26
CA ARG A 179 -7.35 -7.32 -7.32
C ARG A 179 -8.76 -6.83 -7.66
N PHE A 180 -8.86 -5.63 -8.21
CA PHE A 180 -10.13 -5.01 -8.58
C PHE A 180 -10.53 -5.25 -10.05
N LEU A 181 -9.69 -5.92 -10.83
CA LEU A 181 -9.98 -6.24 -12.24
C LEU A 181 -11.25 -7.10 -12.33
N ARG A 182 -12.22 -6.62 -13.08
CA ARG A 182 -13.50 -7.29 -13.33
C ARG A 182 -13.53 -7.90 -14.72
N CYS A 183 -14.43 -8.86 -14.94
CA CYS A 183 -14.65 -9.41 -16.25
C CYS A 183 -15.17 -8.36 -17.26
N SER A 184 -15.94 -7.37 -16.78
CA SER A 184 -16.38 -6.21 -17.58
C SER A 184 -15.28 -5.27 -18.03
N ASP A 185 -14.11 -5.34 -17.40
CA ASP A 185 -12.95 -4.48 -17.72
C ASP A 185 -12.09 -5.06 -18.84
N ILE A 186 -12.51 -6.18 -19.45
CA ILE A 186 -11.78 -6.90 -20.49
C ILE A 186 -12.37 -6.59 -21.87
N GLU A 187 -11.57 -5.99 -22.75
CA GLU A 187 -11.91 -5.73 -24.15
C GLU A 187 -11.42 -6.87 -25.05
N HIS A 188 -12.23 -7.91 -25.22
CA HIS A 188 -11.83 -9.12 -25.96
C HIS A 188 -11.38 -8.84 -27.40
N ARG A 189 -12.09 -7.94 -28.12
CA ARG A 189 -11.77 -7.63 -29.52
C ARG A 189 -10.41 -6.95 -29.69
N ARG A 190 -9.98 -6.15 -28.71
CA ARG A 190 -8.72 -5.41 -28.70
C ARG A 190 -7.63 -6.11 -27.93
N GLN A 191 -7.92 -7.23 -27.28
CA GLN A 191 -7.04 -7.90 -26.33
C GLN A 191 -6.45 -6.91 -25.30
N ALA A 192 -7.31 -6.08 -24.70
CA ALA A 192 -6.91 -5.03 -23.76
C ALA A 192 -7.70 -5.14 -22.46
N VAL A 193 -7.18 -4.54 -21.40
CA VAL A 193 -7.80 -4.52 -20.08
C VAL A 193 -7.78 -3.13 -19.46
N TRP A 194 -8.86 -2.76 -18.78
CA TRP A 194 -8.89 -1.55 -17.95
C TRP A 194 -8.29 -1.85 -16.57
N LEU A 195 -7.14 -1.26 -16.26
CA LEU A 195 -6.44 -1.44 -15.00
C LEU A 195 -6.64 -0.23 -14.07
N GLY A 196 -7.53 -0.37 -13.10
CA GLY A 196 -7.79 0.68 -12.12
C GLY A 196 -8.32 1.97 -12.74
N ASN A 197 -7.67 3.10 -12.45
CA ASN A 197 -8.05 4.41 -12.96
C ASN A 197 -7.08 4.91 -14.06
N ARG A 198 -6.46 4.01 -14.81
CA ARG A 198 -5.62 4.42 -15.94
C ARG A 198 -6.45 5.11 -17.00
N PRO A 199 -5.91 6.12 -17.70
CA PRO A 199 -6.66 6.91 -18.68
C PRO A 199 -7.05 6.12 -19.93
N ASN A 200 -6.32 5.04 -20.24
CA ASN A 200 -6.55 4.22 -21.41
C ASN A 200 -6.53 2.73 -21.04
N PRO A 201 -7.23 1.86 -21.80
CA PRO A 201 -7.10 0.42 -21.68
C PRO A 201 -5.67 0.01 -22.04
N VAL A 202 -5.15 -0.98 -21.34
CA VAL A 202 -3.81 -1.51 -21.52
C VAL A 202 -3.88 -2.67 -22.51
N PRO A 203 -3.26 -2.55 -23.70
CA PRO A 203 -3.17 -3.67 -24.63
C PRO A 203 -2.29 -4.75 -24.02
N LEU A 204 -2.71 -5.99 -24.13
CA LEU A 204 -1.96 -7.14 -23.67
C LEU A 204 -1.23 -7.77 -24.87
N ASP A 205 0.03 -8.10 -24.66
CA ASP A 205 0.78 -8.93 -25.59
C ASP A 205 0.19 -10.36 -25.62
N PRO A 206 0.51 -11.17 -26.66
CA PRO A 206 -0.07 -12.51 -26.80
C PRO A 206 0.16 -13.42 -25.58
N ALA A 207 1.31 -13.31 -24.90
CA ALA A 207 1.61 -14.12 -23.72
C ALA A 207 0.74 -13.69 -22.52
N SER A 208 0.62 -12.39 -22.27
CA SER A 208 -0.26 -11.84 -21.23
C SER A 208 -1.73 -12.18 -21.49
N TRP A 209 -2.16 -12.12 -22.75
CA TRP A 209 -3.51 -12.50 -23.13
C TRP A 209 -3.80 -13.97 -22.88
N ALA A 210 -2.89 -14.86 -23.26
CA ALA A 210 -3.01 -16.30 -23.00
C ALA A 210 -3.10 -16.60 -21.48
N VAL A 211 -2.29 -15.93 -20.67
CA VAL A 211 -2.35 -16.06 -19.20
C VAL A 211 -3.68 -15.56 -18.64
N LEU A 212 -4.19 -14.42 -19.12
CA LEU A 212 -5.52 -13.93 -18.73
C LEU A 212 -6.62 -14.92 -19.10
N THR A 213 -6.60 -15.44 -20.33
CA THR A 213 -7.59 -16.44 -20.80
C THR A 213 -7.54 -17.71 -19.95
N ARG A 214 -6.35 -18.20 -19.58
CA ARG A 214 -6.19 -19.33 -18.66
C ARG A 214 -6.79 -19.03 -17.28
N CYS A 215 -6.62 -17.82 -16.78
CA CYS A 215 -7.21 -17.40 -15.50
C CYS A 215 -8.75 -17.33 -15.57
N LEU A 216 -9.30 -16.83 -16.69
CA LEU A 216 -10.74 -16.80 -16.92
C LEU A 216 -11.33 -18.23 -16.99
N ALA A 217 -10.68 -19.13 -17.71
CA ALA A 217 -11.09 -20.54 -17.76
C ALA A 217 -11.03 -21.22 -16.38
N HIS A 218 -10.04 -20.86 -15.54
CA HIS A 218 -10.01 -21.33 -14.15
C HIS A 218 -11.16 -20.76 -13.32
N ARG A 219 -11.50 -19.49 -13.51
CA ARG A 219 -12.64 -18.85 -12.85
C ARG A 219 -13.96 -19.50 -13.25
N ASP A 220 -14.17 -19.77 -14.54
CA ASP A 220 -15.43 -20.31 -15.07
C ASP A 220 -15.72 -21.70 -14.49
N ARG A 221 -14.67 -22.51 -14.27
CA ARG A 221 -14.81 -23.81 -13.58
C ARG A 221 -15.27 -23.68 -12.12
N GLN A 222 -15.19 -22.50 -11.51
CA GLN A 222 -15.66 -22.28 -10.15
C GLN A 222 -17.16 -21.98 -10.06
N SER A 223 -17.86 -21.79 -11.18
CA SER A 223 -19.30 -21.47 -11.24
C SER A 223 -19.70 -20.34 -10.28
N THR A 224 -19.11 -19.16 -10.47
CA THR A 224 -19.27 -18.02 -9.57
C THR A 224 -19.93 -16.83 -10.27
N ALA A 225 -20.81 -16.13 -9.57
CA ALA A 225 -21.38 -14.84 -9.98
C ALA A 225 -20.51 -13.63 -9.56
N ASN A 226 -19.38 -13.85 -8.92
CA ASN A 226 -18.47 -12.77 -8.53
C ASN A 226 -17.96 -12.03 -9.78
N PRO A 227 -18.05 -10.68 -9.86
CA PRO A 227 -17.65 -9.94 -11.07
C PRO A 227 -16.13 -9.86 -11.29
N HIS A 228 -15.30 -10.21 -10.31
CA HIS A 228 -13.86 -10.09 -10.40
C HIS A 228 -13.22 -11.27 -11.13
N VAL A 229 -12.09 -10.99 -11.82
CA VAL A 229 -11.29 -12.02 -12.51
C VAL A 229 -10.63 -12.97 -11.50
N ILE A 230 -10.08 -12.44 -10.41
CA ILE A 230 -9.48 -13.24 -9.33
C ILE A 230 -10.53 -13.55 -8.29
N VAL A 231 -10.95 -14.81 -8.26
CA VAL A 231 -11.94 -15.34 -7.31
C VAL A 231 -11.26 -16.38 -6.43
N THR A 232 -11.41 -16.24 -5.12
CA THR A 232 -10.88 -17.17 -4.13
C THR A 232 -12.02 -17.96 -3.48
N LYS A 233 -11.68 -19.05 -2.78
CA LYS A 233 -12.67 -19.84 -2.02
C LYS A 233 -13.50 -18.96 -1.08
N GLY A 234 -12.92 -17.92 -0.48
CA GLY A 234 -13.62 -16.99 0.43
C GLY A 234 -14.44 -15.90 -0.27
N THR A 235 -14.29 -15.71 -1.59
CA THR A 235 -15.03 -14.67 -2.34
C THR A 235 -15.97 -15.24 -3.39
N LYS A 236 -15.95 -16.56 -3.61
CA LYS A 236 -16.72 -17.26 -4.62
C LYS A 236 -18.23 -17.02 -4.53
N ALA A 237 -18.77 -17.01 -3.32
CA ALA A 237 -20.22 -16.88 -3.07
C ALA A 237 -20.71 -15.42 -3.02
N GLY A 238 -19.82 -14.44 -3.15
CA GLY A 238 -20.15 -13.02 -2.99
C GLY A 238 -19.66 -12.17 -4.16
N HIS A 239 -19.69 -10.85 -3.97
CA HIS A 239 -19.21 -9.88 -4.95
C HIS A 239 -17.91 -9.15 -4.51
N ALA A 240 -17.32 -9.61 -3.41
CA ALA A 240 -16.11 -9.00 -2.89
C ALA A 240 -14.88 -9.44 -3.71
N GLN A 241 -13.93 -8.53 -3.84
CA GLN A 241 -12.62 -8.81 -4.44
C GLN A 241 -11.76 -9.66 -3.50
N ALA A 242 -10.77 -10.36 -4.03
CA ALA A 242 -9.77 -11.10 -3.26
C ALA A 242 -9.10 -10.21 -2.20
N SER A 243 -8.68 -10.77 -1.08
CA SER A 243 -8.04 -10.02 0.01
C SER A 243 -6.65 -9.50 -0.38
N THR A 244 -6.20 -8.43 0.28
CA THR A 244 -4.82 -7.92 0.08
C THR A 244 -3.79 -8.95 0.51
N ALA A 245 -4.08 -9.72 1.57
CA ALA A 245 -3.21 -10.80 2.03
C ALA A 245 -3.07 -11.88 0.96
N TYR A 246 -4.18 -12.31 0.34
CA TYR A 246 -4.11 -13.28 -0.75
C TYR A 246 -3.19 -12.82 -1.89
N LEU A 247 -3.35 -11.58 -2.36
CA LEU A 247 -2.50 -11.02 -3.42
C LEU A 247 -1.02 -10.84 -2.99
N SER A 248 -0.75 -10.73 -1.70
CA SER A 248 0.62 -10.66 -1.19
C SER A 248 1.30 -12.03 -1.20
N HIS A 249 0.54 -13.10 -0.97
CA HIS A 249 1.05 -14.46 -0.85
C HIS A 249 0.94 -15.30 -2.12
N VAL A 250 0.13 -14.87 -3.10
CA VAL A 250 -0.08 -15.63 -4.34
C VAL A 250 1.20 -15.84 -5.17
N LEU A 251 2.24 -15.05 -4.91
CA LEU A 251 3.55 -15.12 -5.55
C LEU A 251 4.65 -15.72 -4.65
N ASP A 252 4.30 -16.29 -3.50
CA ASP A 252 5.31 -16.83 -2.56
C ASP A 252 6.12 -17.94 -3.20
N ASP A 253 5.49 -18.81 -4.00
CA ASP A 253 6.16 -19.91 -4.70
C ASP A 253 7.19 -19.45 -5.74
N CYS A 254 7.04 -18.28 -6.32
CA CYS A 254 8.05 -17.71 -7.22
C CYS A 254 9.18 -16.97 -6.48
N GLY A 255 9.05 -16.75 -5.17
CA GLY A 255 10.06 -16.11 -4.32
C GLY A 255 10.14 -14.58 -4.43
N TYR A 256 9.25 -13.92 -5.17
CA TYR A 256 9.28 -12.48 -5.39
C TYR A 256 7.95 -11.82 -5.05
N SER A 257 8.00 -10.73 -4.30
CA SER A 257 6.79 -9.98 -3.95
C SER A 257 6.21 -9.23 -5.17
N PRO A 258 4.87 -9.05 -5.25
CA PRO A 258 4.24 -8.27 -6.32
C PRO A 258 4.83 -6.86 -6.47
N ARG A 259 5.22 -6.27 -5.35
CA ARG A 259 5.84 -4.94 -5.34
C ARG A 259 7.21 -4.94 -6.02
N MET A 260 8.04 -5.96 -5.77
CA MET A 260 9.37 -6.06 -6.37
C MET A 260 9.27 -6.21 -7.89
N ILE A 261 8.39 -7.09 -8.36
CA ILE A 261 8.15 -7.32 -9.79
C ILE A 261 7.66 -6.04 -10.47
N ARG A 262 6.64 -5.39 -9.91
CA ARG A 262 6.15 -4.11 -10.44
C ARG A 262 7.22 -3.01 -10.45
N SER A 263 8.01 -2.92 -9.40
CA SER A 263 9.07 -1.91 -9.31
C SER A 263 10.14 -2.12 -10.39
N THR A 264 10.46 -3.37 -10.73
CA THR A 264 11.35 -3.70 -11.86
C THR A 264 10.84 -3.06 -13.15
N ARG A 265 9.56 -3.24 -13.48
CA ARG A 265 8.96 -2.67 -14.68
C ARG A 265 8.92 -1.14 -14.66
N LEU A 266 8.60 -0.55 -13.52
CA LEU A 266 8.54 0.91 -13.40
C LEU A 266 9.94 1.55 -13.56
N VAL A 267 10.96 0.95 -12.96
CA VAL A 267 12.36 1.39 -13.12
C VAL A 267 12.78 1.31 -14.59
N ASP A 268 12.50 0.19 -15.24
CA ASP A 268 12.79 -0.01 -16.64
C ASP A 268 12.12 1.04 -17.55
N LEU A 269 10.82 1.27 -17.36
CA LEU A 269 10.05 2.26 -18.11
C LEU A 269 10.54 3.69 -17.89
N VAL A 270 10.85 4.06 -16.67
CA VAL A 270 11.30 5.42 -16.33
C VAL A 270 12.71 5.70 -16.86
N ASN A 271 13.54 4.67 -17.03
CA ASN A 271 14.86 4.79 -17.65
C ASN A 271 14.82 4.83 -19.19
N THR A 272 13.73 4.36 -19.79
CA THR A 272 13.58 4.29 -21.25
C THR A 272 12.63 5.34 -21.82
N LEU A 273 11.68 5.83 -21.04
CA LEU A 273 10.63 6.77 -21.45
C LEU A 273 10.65 8.03 -20.58
N ASP A 274 10.03 9.10 -21.07
CA ASP A 274 9.80 10.30 -20.27
C ASP A 274 8.98 9.96 -19.01
N PRO A 275 9.48 10.28 -17.81
CA PRO A 275 8.77 10.02 -16.55
C PRO A 275 7.38 10.63 -16.46
N LYS A 276 7.14 11.77 -17.14
CA LYS A 276 5.82 12.39 -17.19
C LYS A 276 4.84 11.52 -17.98
N LEU A 277 5.30 10.92 -19.08
CA LEU A 277 4.50 9.97 -19.87
C LEU A 277 4.20 8.71 -19.06
N VAL A 278 5.20 8.17 -18.33
CA VAL A 278 5.00 7.03 -17.43
C VAL A 278 3.99 7.37 -16.35
N ALA A 279 4.13 8.53 -15.68
CA ALA A 279 3.16 8.95 -14.67
C ALA A 279 1.74 9.06 -15.23
N ALA A 280 1.57 9.67 -16.38
CA ALA A 280 0.28 9.83 -17.05
C ALA A 280 -0.32 8.47 -17.46
N ALA A 281 0.46 7.60 -18.10
CA ALA A 281 -0.01 6.28 -18.57
C ALA A 281 -0.45 5.35 -17.43
N PHE A 282 0.23 5.44 -16.28
CA PHE A 282 -0.07 4.61 -15.12
C PHE A 282 -1.02 5.26 -14.11
N GLY A 283 -1.48 6.49 -14.35
CA GLY A 283 -2.26 7.25 -13.39
C GLY A 283 -1.52 7.47 -12.07
N LEU A 284 -0.19 7.65 -12.12
CA LEU A 284 0.66 7.88 -10.96
C LEU A 284 0.79 9.37 -10.69
N ASP A 285 0.97 9.73 -9.43
CA ASP A 285 1.45 11.05 -9.07
C ASP A 285 2.84 11.26 -9.68
N PRO A 286 3.10 12.41 -10.36
CA PRO A 286 4.40 12.68 -10.99
C PRO A 286 5.60 12.54 -10.04
N GLN A 287 5.45 12.92 -8.75
CA GLN A 287 6.50 12.73 -7.75
C GLN A 287 6.79 11.26 -7.47
N THR A 288 5.80 10.37 -7.63
CA THR A 288 6.01 8.93 -7.49
C THR A 288 6.86 8.39 -8.65
N ALA A 289 6.67 8.87 -9.87
CA ALA A 289 7.50 8.50 -11.00
C ALA A 289 8.96 8.97 -10.81
N LEU A 290 9.15 10.19 -10.32
CA LEU A 290 10.48 10.74 -10.02
C LEU A 290 11.26 9.94 -8.96
N ILE A 291 10.57 9.26 -8.03
CA ILE A 291 11.25 8.37 -7.07
C ILE A 291 11.98 7.23 -7.78
N TYR A 292 11.43 6.70 -8.86
CA TYR A 292 12.07 5.64 -9.66
C TYR A 292 13.21 6.14 -10.53
N LEU A 293 13.21 7.44 -10.90
CA LEU A 293 14.30 8.09 -11.63
C LEU A 293 15.52 8.36 -10.76
N ALA A 294 15.32 8.82 -9.55
CA ALA A 294 16.38 9.39 -8.73
C ALA A 294 17.49 8.38 -8.34
N ASP A 295 17.23 7.07 -8.50
CA ASP A 295 18.18 6.00 -8.17
C ASP A 295 18.99 5.49 -9.38
N TYR A 296 18.63 5.89 -10.60
CA TYR A 296 19.24 5.41 -11.85
C TYR A 296 19.84 6.51 -12.70
N VAL A 297 20.11 7.67 -12.15
CA VAL A 297 21.08 8.59 -12.78
C VAL A 297 22.44 7.94 -12.59
N ASP A 298 22.83 7.17 -13.60
CA ASP A 298 24.15 6.56 -13.69
C ASP A 298 25.16 7.69 -13.60
N ALA A 299 26.00 7.69 -12.54
CA ALA A 299 27.03 8.69 -12.34
C ALA A 299 28.00 8.79 -13.53
N GLY A 300 28.02 7.78 -14.42
CA GLY A 300 28.77 7.77 -15.65
C GLY A 300 28.15 8.54 -16.83
N ARG A 301 26.90 9.06 -16.68
CA ARG A 301 26.22 9.88 -17.72
C ARG A 301 26.25 11.38 -17.46
N LEU A 302 26.79 11.81 -16.34
CA LEU A 302 27.07 13.23 -16.13
C LEU A 302 28.36 13.58 -16.88
N PRO A 303 28.36 14.59 -17.78
CA PRO A 303 29.61 15.09 -18.33
C PRO A 303 30.50 15.49 -17.18
N ASN A 304 31.75 15.01 -17.16
CA ASN A 304 32.76 15.46 -16.21
C ASN A 304 32.83 16.99 -16.27
N PRO A 305 32.90 17.67 -15.10
CA PRO A 305 33.01 19.13 -15.03
C PRO A 305 34.27 19.65 -15.69
#